data_0e0f412386f196902910cba6e7c595d3
#
_entry.id   0e0f412386f196902910cba6e7c595d3
#
_cell.length_a   1.000
_cell.length_b   1.000
_cell.length_c   1.000
_cell.angle_alpha   90.00
_cell.angle_beta   90.00
_cell.angle_gamma   90.00
#
_symmetry.space_group_name_H-M   'P 1'
#
loop_
_entity.id
_entity.type
_entity.pdbx_description
1 polymer ?
#
loop_
_entity_poly.entity_id
_entity_poly.type
_entity_poly.pdbx_seq_one_letter_code
_entity_poly.pdbx_strand_id
1 'polypeptide(L)'
;DREILRMASDASGINEALFGQADERLKRSPLFGILKKNPYKGGVIPPENSDFVSDDNLFNYQAKVIKELAEQESCVIIGRCADYVLRDDPDVIKLYFCAPKRDCVARVMNQNGLSEKEAEKRIEKIDKYRAEYYRYYTGRDWNDARNYNFCLDTTSMSYEKLVEVVTNFIQIYQK
;
A
#
# COMPACT_ATOMS: atom_id res chain seq x y z
N ASP A 1 -6.36 6.10 -1.52
CA ASP A 1 -6.70 4.72 -1.15
C ASP A 1 -8.17 4.37 -1.48
N ARG A 2 -9.16 5.17 -1.03
CA ARG A 2 -10.57 4.97 -1.41
C ARG A 2 -10.82 5.23 -2.90
N GLU A 3 -10.14 6.18 -3.48
CA GLU A 3 -10.28 6.52 -4.90
C GLU A 3 -9.90 5.35 -5.80
N ILE A 4 -8.80 4.66 -5.51
CA ILE A 4 -8.40 3.45 -6.24
C ILE A 4 -9.49 2.36 -6.15
N LEU A 5 -10.13 2.17 -4.99
CA LEU A 5 -11.21 1.19 -4.85
C LEU A 5 -12.43 1.56 -5.69
N ARG A 6 -12.80 2.84 -5.70
CA ARG A 6 -13.90 3.35 -6.53
C ARG A 6 -13.59 3.15 -8.02
N MET A 7 -12.42 3.56 -8.47
CA MET A 7 -11.99 3.39 -9.86
C MET A 7 -11.93 1.91 -10.28
N ALA A 8 -11.47 1.03 -9.38
CA ALA A 8 -11.47 -0.41 -9.63
C ALA A 8 -12.89 -0.99 -9.72
N SER A 9 -13.81 -0.47 -8.91
CA SER A 9 -15.25 -0.79 -9.00
C SER A 9 -15.82 -0.35 -10.35
N ASP A 10 -15.58 0.88 -10.76
CA ASP A 10 -16.04 1.43 -12.04
C ASP A 10 -15.47 0.64 -13.23
N ALA A 11 -14.19 0.29 -13.19
CA ALA A 11 -13.49 -0.45 -14.25
C ALA A 11 -13.91 -1.93 -14.36
N SER A 12 -14.35 -2.54 -13.27
CA SER A 12 -14.70 -3.96 -13.21
C SER A 12 -16.22 -4.22 -13.27
N GLY A 13 -17.04 -3.24 -12.89
CA GLY A 13 -18.46 -3.43 -12.59
C GLY A 13 -18.72 -4.18 -11.28
N ILE A 14 -17.69 -4.48 -10.49
CA ILE A 14 -17.79 -5.14 -9.18
C ILE A 14 -18.12 -4.07 -8.13
N ASN A 15 -19.10 -4.35 -7.25
CA ASN A 15 -19.48 -3.42 -6.18
C ASN A 15 -18.28 -3.02 -5.30
N GLU A 16 -18.07 -1.72 -5.10
CA GLU A 16 -16.96 -1.15 -4.28
C GLU A 16 -16.88 -1.77 -2.87
N ALA A 17 -18.03 -2.10 -2.27
CA ALA A 17 -18.07 -2.73 -0.96
C ALA A 17 -17.33 -4.08 -0.91
N LEU A 18 -17.24 -4.81 -2.01
CA LEU A 18 -16.52 -6.09 -2.07
C LEU A 18 -15.00 -5.90 -1.98
N PHE A 19 -14.47 -4.82 -2.55
CA PHE A 19 -13.05 -4.46 -2.38
C PHE A 19 -12.72 -4.16 -0.91
N GLY A 20 -13.58 -3.40 -0.22
CA GLY A 20 -13.43 -3.14 1.20
C GLY A 20 -13.55 -4.41 2.06
N GLN A 21 -14.50 -5.30 1.71
CA GLN A 21 -14.66 -6.58 2.39
C GLN A 21 -13.48 -7.53 2.19
N ALA A 22 -12.86 -7.55 1.01
CA ALA A 22 -11.64 -8.31 0.75
C ALA A 22 -10.52 -7.87 1.69
N ASP A 23 -10.28 -6.57 1.80
CA ASP A 23 -9.32 -6.01 2.75
C ASP A 23 -9.63 -6.42 4.21
N GLU A 24 -10.89 -6.37 4.61
CA GLU A 24 -11.30 -6.77 5.97
C GLU A 24 -11.20 -8.28 6.21
N ARG A 25 -11.49 -9.12 5.21
CA ARG A 25 -11.27 -10.58 5.29
C ARG A 25 -9.80 -10.91 5.52
N LEU A 26 -8.92 -10.28 4.75
CA LEU A 26 -7.47 -10.45 4.89
C LEU A 26 -6.98 -10.00 6.28
N LYS A 27 -7.48 -8.85 6.80
CA LYS A 27 -7.15 -8.35 8.14
C LYS A 27 -7.60 -9.26 9.27
N ARG A 28 -8.69 -10.02 9.08
CA ARG A 28 -9.26 -10.89 10.11
C ARG A 28 -8.76 -12.32 10.04
N SER A 29 -8.15 -12.73 8.94
CA SER A 29 -7.67 -14.09 8.78
C SER A 29 -6.46 -14.36 9.68
N PRO A 30 -6.54 -15.25 10.67
CA PRO A 30 -5.40 -15.61 11.52
C PRO A 30 -4.34 -16.39 10.75
N LEU A 31 -4.69 -16.92 9.58
CA LEU A 31 -3.83 -17.74 8.72
C LEU A 31 -3.23 -16.92 7.57
N PHE A 32 -3.54 -15.62 7.45
CA PHE A 32 -3.10 -14.82 6.30
C PHE A 32 -1.58 -14.83 6.13
N GLY A 33 -0.83 -14.71 7.21
CA GLY A 33 0.64 -14.80 7.17
C GLY A 33 1.19 -16.20 6.82
N ILE A 34 0.35 -17.23 6.84
CA ILE A 34 0.70 -18.63 6.52
C ILE A 34 0.23 -19.01 5.11
N LEU A 35 -0.68 -18.23 4.51
CA LEU A 35 -1.18 -18.47 3.16
C LEU A 35 -0.03 -18.53 2.16
N LYS A 36 -0.18 -19.41 1.18
CA LYS A 36 0.77 -19.51 0.07
C LYS A 36 0.80 -18.15 -0.65
N LYS A 37 2.00 -17.59 -0.80
CA LYS A 37 2.21 -16.35 -1.55
C LYS A 37 1.62 -16.48 -2.95
N ASN A 38 0.91 -15.45 -3.40
CA ASN A 38 0.41 -15.34 -4.76
C ASN A 38 0.87 -14.00 -5.36
N PRO A 39 2.17 -13.88 -5.72
CA PRO A 39 2.69 -12.64 -6.27
C PRO A 39 1.93 -12.22 -7.53
N TYR A 40 1.61 -10.95 -7.60
CA TYR A 40 0.92 -10.35 -8.74
C TYR A 40 1.70 -10.57 -10.05
N LYS A 41 1.04 -11.20 -11.01
CA LYS A 41 1.62 -11.54 -12.32
C LYS A 41 1.06 -10.70 -13.47
N GLY A 42 0.09 -9.86 -13.20
CA GLY A 42 -0.66 -9.10 -14.20
C GLY A 42 -1.92 -9.81 -14.69
N GLY A 43 -2.77 -9.05 -15.35
CA GLY A 43 -4.02 -9.51 -15.93
C GLY A 43 -5.17 -9.54 -14.93
N VAL A 44 -6.39 -9.33 -15.46
CA VAL A 44 -7.65 -9.42 -14.73
C VAL A 44 -8.42 -10.65 -15.22
N ILE A 45 -9.20 -11.24 -14.33
CA ILE A 45 -10.09 -12.36 -14.65
C ILE A 45 -11.42 -11.78 -15.14
N PRO A 46 -11.93 -12.20 -16.32
CA PRO A 46 -13.15 -11.64 -16.88
C PRO A 46 -14.42 -12.13 -16.16
N PRO A 47 -15.57 -11.46 -16.36
CA PRO A 47 -16.83 -11.73 -15.64
C PRO A 47 -17.40 -13.16 -15.80
N GLU A 48 -17.06 -13.84 -16.89
CA GLU A 48 -17.55 -15.20 -17.19
C GLU A 48 -16.87 -16.28 -16.32
N ASN A 49 -15.80 -15.92 -15.61
CA ASN A 49 -15.05 -16.84 -14.78
C ASN A 49 -15.59 -16.87 -13.35
N SER A 50 -15.65 -18.05 -12.73
CA SER A 50 -16.08 -18.22 -11.33
C SER A 50 -15.24 -17.44 -10.32
N ASP A 51 -13.97 -17.17 -10.66
CA ASP A 51 -13.03 -16.45 -9.81
C ASP A 51 -13.04 -14.93 -10.05
N PHE A 52 -14.01 -14.43 -10.82
CA PHE A 52 -14.15 -13.00 -11.13
C PHE A 52 -14.18 -12.11 -9.88
N VAL A 53 -14.83 -12.56 -8.80
CA VAL A 53 -14.98 -11.81 -7.54
C VAL A 53 -14.01 -12.33 -6.45
N SER A 54 -12.97 -13.07 -6.83
CA SER A 54 -11.94 -13.50 -5.89
C SER A 54 -11.10 -12.35 -5.34
N ASP A 55 -10.58 -12.49 -4.11
CA ASP A 55 -9.73 -11.46 -3.50
C ASP A 55 -8.49 -11.13 -4.37
N ASP A 56 -7.94 -12.13 -5.05
CA ASP A 56 -6.82 -11.94 -5.98
C ASP A 56 -7.22 -11.13 -7.22
N ASN A 57 -8.41 -11.36 -7.78
CA ASN A 57 -8.86 -10.58 -8.92
C ASN A 57 -9.28 -9.16 -8.53
N LEU A 58 -9.83 -8.97 -7.34
CA LEU A 58 -10.05 -7.63 -6.79
C LEU A 58 -8.73 -6.84 -6.68
N PHE A 59 -7.65 -7.50 -6.25
CA PHE A 59 -6.31 -6.89 -6.29
C PHE A 59 -5.84 -6.62 -7.73
N ASN A 60 -6.09 -7.53 -8.67
CA ASN A 60 -5.71 -7.34 -10.07
C ASN A 60 -6.37 -6.10 -10.70
N TYR A 61 -7.64 -5.84 -10.39
CA TYR A 61 -8.33 -4.62 -10.83
C TYR A 61 -7.74 -3.35 -10.20
N GLN A 62 -7.39 -3.39 -8.91
CA GLN A 62 -6.68 -2.28 -8.27
C GLN A 62 -5.31 -2.03 -8.95
N ALA A 63 -4.57 -3.08 -9.25
CA ALA A 63 -3.28 -2.98 -9.94
C ALA A 63 -3.42 -2.44 -11.37
N LYS A 64 -4.50 -2.79 -12.08
CA LYS A 64 -4.82 -2.23 -13.39
C LYS A 64 -5.03 -0.72 -13.30
N VAL A 65 -5.87 -0.26 -12.36
CA VAL A 65 -6.13 1.17 -12.12
C VAL A 65 -4.85 1.92 -11.74
N ILE A 66 -3.99 1.34 -10.91
CA ILE A 66 -2.70 1.93 -10.53
C ILE A 66 -1.83 2.16 -11.76
N LYS A 67 -1.78 1.22 -12.70
CA LYS A 67 -1.02 1.36 -13.95
C LYS A 67 -1.61 2.45 -14.84
N GLU A 68 -2.92 2.43 -15.03
CA GLU A 68 -3.63 3.43 -15.85
C GLU A 68 -3.42 4.85 -15.31
N LEU A 69 -3.46 5.06 -13.98
CA LEU A 69 -3.17 6.35 -13.36
C LEU A 69 -1.72 6.80 -13.61
N ALA A 70 -0.75 5.91 -13.46
CA ALA A 70 0.66 6.23 -13.68
C ALA A 70 0.95 6.59 -15.14
N GLU A 71 0.23 6.00 -16.10
CA GLU A 71 0.36 6.31 -17.53
C GLU A 71 -0.31 7.64 -17.94
N GLN A 72 -1.37 8.04 -17.21
CA GLN A 72 -2.19 9.20 -17.59
C GLN A 72 -1.73 10.51 -16.97
N GLU A 73 -1.20 10.48 -15.74
CA GLU A 73 -0.88 11.69 -15.00
C GLU A 73 0.20 11.49 -13.92
N SER A 74 0.84 12.59 -13.53
CA SER A 74 1.73 12.62 -12.37
C SER A 74 0.88 12.53 -11.10
N CYS A 75 1.08 11.47 -10.31
CA CYS A 75 0.28 11.22 -9.12
C CYS A 75 1.11 10.68 -7.94
N VAL A 76 0.56 10.78 -6.74
CA VAL A 76 1.12 10.18 -5.51
C VAL A 76 0.22 9.04 -5.07
N ILE A 77 0.73 7.82 -5.11
CA ILE A 77 0.00 6.61 -4.73
C ILE A 77 0.49 6.11 -3.37
N ILE A 78 -0.45 5.88 -2.44
CA ILE A 78 -0.12 5.44 -1.08
C ILE A 78 -0.52 3.99 -0.89
N GLY A 79 0.46 3.12 -0.68
CA GLY A 79 0.26 1.70 -0.37
C GLY A 79 -0.19 0.86 -1.57
N ARG A 80 -1.06 -0.14 -1.35
CA ARG A 80 -1.62 -1.04 -2.38
C ARG A 80 -0.57 -1.79 -3.21
N CYS A 81 0.63 -1.98 -2.67
CA CYS A 81 1.75 -2.57 -3.40
C CYS A 81 2.08 -1.84 -4.72
N ALA A 82 1.78 -0.53 -4.80
CA ALA A 82 1.99 0.25 -6.02
C ALA A 82 3.46 0.24 -6.46
N ASP A 83 4.38 0.25 -5.52
CA ASP A 83 5.82 0.11 -5.75
C ASP A 83 6.18 -1.20 -6.49
N TYR A 84 5.45 -2.28 -6.21
CA TYR A 84 5.63 -3.57 -6.87
C TYR A 84 4.85 -3.68 -8.19
N VAL A 85 3.64 -3.12 -8.25
CA VAL A 85 2.82 -3.08 -9.46
C VAL A 85 3.52 -2.30 -10.56
N LEU A 86 4.17 -1.18 -10.19
CA LEU A 86 4.91 -0.28 -11.09
C LEU A 86 6.43 -0.50 -11.06
N ARG A 87 6.90 -1.68 -10.66
CA ARG A 87 8.34 -1.95 -10.45
C ARG A 87 9.19 -1.81 -11.70
N ASP A 88 8.59 -2.03 -12.86
CA ASP A 88 9.26 -2.02 -14.17
C ASP A 88 9.14 -0.65 -14.88
N ASP A 89 8.47 0.32 -14.25
CA ASP A 89 8.32 1.68 -14.75
C ASP A 89 9.49 2.55 -14.26
N PRO A 90 10.34 3.08 -15.16
CA PRO A 90 11.52 3.86 -14.80
C PRO A 90 11.19 5.23 -14.19
N ASP A 91 9.99 5.77 -14.44
CA ASP A 91 9.57 7.09 -13.97
C ASP A 91 8.99 7.06 -12.55
N VAL A 92 8.82 5.86 -11.98
CA VAL A 92 8.24 5.67 -10.66
C VAL A 92 9.30 5.74 -9.57
N ILE A 93 9.12 6.68 -8.64
CA ILE A 93 9.96 6.83 -7.45
C ILE A 93 9.26 6.18 -6.25
N LYS A 94 9.93 5.18 -5.66
CA LYS A 94 9.42 4.41 -4.52
C LYS A 94 10.00 4.94 -3.23
N LEU A 95 9.12 5.43 -2.34
CA LEU A 95 9.49 6.06 -1.07
C LEU A 95 9.01 5.21 0.11
N TYR A 96 9.84 5.10 1.15
CA TYR A 96 9.50 4.47 2.41
C TYR A 96 9.75 5.44 3.57
N PHE A 97 8.72 5.67 4.38
CA PHE A 97 8.79 6.52 5.56
C PHE A 97 8.77 5.66 6.82
N CYS A 98 9.70 5.88 7.73
CA CYS A 98 9.77 5.18 9.00
C CYS A 98 9.96 6.17 10.16
N ALA A 99 9.74 5.67 11.37
CA ALA A 99 10.10 6.33 12.62
C ALA A 99 10.23 5.28 13.74
N PRO A 100 10.99 5.54 14.82
CA PRO A 100 11.00 4.69 15.99
C PRO A 100 9.58 4.47 16.56
N LYS A 101 9.33 3.27 17.10
CA LYS A 101 8.00 2.89 17.62
C LYS A 101 7.44 3.91 18.61
N ARG A 102 8.28 4.42 19.52
CA ARG A 102 7.87 5.43 20.52
C ARG A 102 7.25 6.68 19.88
N ASP A 103 7.84 7.15 18.75
CA ASP A 103 7.42 8.38 18.08
C ASP A 103 6.13 8.12 17.27
N CYS A 104 5.99 6.93 16.70
CA CYS A 104 4.74 6.47 16.09
C CYS A 104 3.61 6.38 17.12
N VAL A 105 3.88 5.84 18.33
CA VAL A 105 2.91 5.75 19.41
C VAL A 105 2.45 7.14 19.85
N ALA A 106 3.40 8.05 20.13
CA ALA A 106 3.07 9.41 20.51
C ALA A 106 2.20 10.14 19.47
N ARG A 107 2.50 9.97 18.19
CA ARG A 107 1.71 10.52 17.08
C ARG A 107 0.30 9.96 17.05
N VAL A 108 0.15 8.65 17.17
CA VAL A 108 -1.16 7.96 17.14
C VAL A 108 -2.00 8.34 18.35
N MET A 109 -1.39 8.47 19.55
CA MET A 109 -2.08 8.97 20.74
C MET A 109 -2.66 10.36 20.50
N ASN A 110 -1.83 11.28 20.00
CA ASN A 110 -2.23 12.66 19.77
C ASN A 110 -3.32 12.80 18.69
N GLN A 111 -3.23 12.02 17.62
CA GLN A 111 -4.18 12.11 16.50
C GLN A 111 -5.53 11.46 16.79
N ASN A 112 -5.56 10.42 17.64
CA ASN A 112 -6.77 9.62 17.84
C ASN A 112 -7.31 9.67 19.27
N GLY A 113 -6.66 10.40 20.19
CA GLY A 113 -7.08 10.45 21.59
C GLY A 113 -6.96 9.12 22.33
N LEU A 114 -6.01 8.25 21.93
CA LEU A 114 -5.85 6.93 22.49
C LEU A 114 -4.85 6.93 23.66
N SER A 115 -5.00 5.97 24.57
CA SER A 115 -3.95 5.65 25.52
C SER A 115 -2.74 5.01 24.83
N GLU A 116 -1.57 5.05 25.47
CA GLU A 116 -0.33 4.44 24.94
C GLU A 116 -0.53 2.98 24.57
N LYS A 117 -1.11 2.19 25.45
CA LYS A 117 -1.37 0.77 25.23
C LYS A 117 -2.32 0.49 24.05
N GLU A 118 -3.31 1.36 23.84
CA GLU A 118 -4.23 1.24 22.70
C GLU A 118 -3.53 1.64 21.40
N ALA A 119 -2.71 2.71 21.43
CA ALA A 119 -1.92 3.16 20.31
C ALA A 119 -0.91 2.08 19.87
N GLU A 120 -0.19 1.48 20.82
CA GLU A 120 0.74 0.36 20.53
C GLU A 120 0.03 -0.82 19.85
N LYS A 121 -1.06 -1.30 20.44
CA LYS A 121 -1.85 -2.40 19.84
C LYS A 121 -2.36 -2.07 18.45
N ARG A 122 -2.80 -0.83 18.24
CA ARG A 122 -3.28 -0.36 16.93
C ARG A 122 -2.15 -0.38 15.89
N ILE A 123 -0.98 0.14 16.24
CA ILE A 123 0.20 0.16 15.36
C ILE A 123 0.61 -1.27 15.01
N GLU A 124 0.79 -2.14 16.01
CA GLU A 124 1.19 -3.54 15.80
C GLU A 124 0.22 -4.27 14.87
N LYS A 125 -1.08 -4.09 15.08
CA LYS A 125 -2.11 -4.70 14.22
C LYS A 125 -2.04 -4.21 12.78
N ILE A 126 -1.90 -2.88 12.59
CA ILE A 126 -1.87 -2.28 11.26
C ILE A 126 -0.59 -2.65 10.51
N ASP A 127 0.56 -2.59 11.17
CA ASP A 127 1.84 -2.86 10.53
C ASP A 127 2.00 -4.36 10.22
N LYS A 128 1.52 -5.23 11.12
CA LYS A 128 1.43 -6.66 10.83
C LYS A 128 0.60 -6.92 9.56
N TYR A 129 -0.60 -6.32 9.47
CA TYR A 129 -1.45 -6.46 8.29
C TYR A 129 -0.75 -5.96 7.02
N ARG A 130 -0.13 -4.77 7.06
CA ARG A 130 0.61 -4.21 5.91
C ARG A 130 1.72 -5.14 5.44
N ALA A 131 2.52 -5.65 6.38
CA ALA A 131 3.62 -6.57 6.08
C ALA A 131 3.12 -7.88 5.45
N GLU A 132 2.03 -8.46 6.00
CA GLU A 132 1.43 -9.69 5.50
C GLU A 132 0.80 -9.49 4.11
N TYR A 133 0.05 -8.40 3.91
CA TYR A 133 -0.55 -8.02 2.63
C TYR A 133 0.52 -7.84 1.55
N TYR A 134 1.55 -7.07 1.88
CA TYR A 134 2.66 -6.84 0.96
C TYR A 134 3.38 -8.14 0.60
N ARG A 135 3.68 -8.97 1.59
CA ARG A 135 4.33 -10.28 1.38
C ARG A 135 3.48 -11.21 0.51
N TYR A 136 2.17 -11.23 0.69
CA TYR A 136 1.26 -12.07 -0.08
C TYR A 136 1.30 -11.72 -1.57
N TYR A 137 1.07 -10.44 -1.89
CA TYR A 137 0.96 -9.99 -3.28
C TYR A 137 2.30 -9.71 -3.98
N THR A 138 3.39 -9.55 -3.26
CA THR A 138 4.70 -9.22 -3.85
C THR A 138 5.74 -10.32 -3.67
N GLY A 139 5.57 -11.17 -2.68
CA GLY A 139 6.58 -12.13 -2.24
C GLY A 139 7.77 -11.51 -1.50
N ARG A 140 7.76 -10.19 -1.25
CA ARG A 140 8.83 -9.41 -0.65
C ARG A 140 8.51 -9.01 0.80
N ASP A 141 9.50 -8.56 1.54
CA ASP A 141 9.30 -7.95 2.86
C ASP A 141 9.05 -6.45 2.72
N TRP A 142 7.97 -5.97 3.37
CA TRP A 142 7.52 -4.57 3.29
C TRP A 142 8.56 -3.56 3.82
N ASN A 143 9.31 -3.92 4.84
CA ASN A 143 10.32 -3.07 5.47
C ASN A 143 11.75 -3.29 4.93
N ASP A 144 11.91 -4.01 3.82
CA ASP A 144 13.21 -4.16 3.17
C ASP A 144 13.52 -2.91 2.35
N ALA A 145 14.50 -2.13 2.83
CA ALA A 145 14.94 -0.88 2.19
C ALA A 145 15.31 -1.03 0.71
N ARG A 146 15.72 -2.23 0.28
CA ARG A 146 16.09 -2.54 -1.12
C ARG A 146 14.91 -2.47 -2.09
N ASN A 147 13.68 -2.44 -1.59
CA ASN A 147 12.48 -2.30 -2.42
C ASN A 147 12.21 -0.84 -2.82
N TYR A 148 12.91 0.13 -2.21
CA TYR A 148 12.61 1.56 -2.32
C TYR A 148 13.80 2.35 -2.85
N ASN A 149 13.53 3.45 -3.55
CA ASN A 149 14.56 4.35 -4.05
C ASN A 149 15.04 5.31 -2.95
N PHE A 150 14.18 5.62 -1.96
CA PHE A 150 14.50 6.50 -0.86
C PHE A 150 13.76 6.07 0.41
N CYS A 151 14.52 5.94 1.51
CA CYS A 151 13.98 5.62 2.83
C CYS A 151 14.26 6.80 3.76
N LEU A 152 13.24 7.32 4.43
CA LEU A 152 13.37 8.51 5.26
C LEU A 152 12.83 8.27 6.67
N ASP A 153 13.69 8.54 7.68
CA ASP A 153 13.26 8.63 9.07
C ASP A 153 12.59 9.99 9.31
N THR A 154 11.34 9.96 9.77
CA THR A 154 10.51 11.14 9.95
C THR A 154 10.50 11.69 11.38
N THR A 155 11.38 11.20 12.26
CA THR A 155 11.36 11.47 13.71
C THR A 155 11.56 12.94 14.03
N SER A 156 12.55 13.58 13.43
CA SER A 156 13.00 14.92 13.81
C SER A 156 12.67 16.01 12.80
N MET A 157 11.74 15.76 11.87
CA MET A 157 11.41 16.70 10.81
C MET A 157 9.95 17.15 10.89
N SER A 158 9.71 18.44 10.65
CA SER A 158 8.35 18.95 10.41
C SER A 158 7.85 18.46 9.04
N TYR A 159 6.53 18.52 8.81
CA TYR A 159 5.95 18.13 7.53
C TYR A 159 6.51 18.96 6.36
N GLU A 160 6.74 20.27 6.58
CA GLU A 160 7.30 21.17 5.57
C GLU A 160 8.71 20.74 5.16
N LYS A 161 9.56 20.40 6.14
CA LYS A 161 10.90 19.90 5.86
C LYS A 161 10.88 18.53 5.16
N LEU A 162 9.95 17.65 5.52
CA LEU A 162 9.79 16.37 4.83
C LEU A 162 9.40 16.57 3.36
N VAL A 163 8.48 17.48 3.09
CA VAL A 163 8.09 17.84 1.71
C VAL A 163 9.29 18.41 0.96
N GLU A 164 10.06 19.33 1.54
CA GLU A 164 11.26 19.90 0.94
C GLU A 164 12.29 18.83 0.59
N VAL A 165 12.60 17.92 1.52
CA VAL A 165 13.56 16.82 1.31
C VAL A 165 13.11 15.90 0.18
N VAL A 166 11.84 15.50 0.16
CA VAL A 166 11.29 14.65 -0.88
C VAL A 166 11.29 15.34 -2.23
N THR A 167 10.89 16.61 -2.29
CA THR A 167 10.89 17.40 -3.54
C THR A 167 12.30 17.53 -4.12
N ASN A 168 13.28 17.84 -3.27
CA ASN A 168 14.68 17.92 -3.70
C ASN A 168 15.21 16.56 -4.18
N PHE A 169 14.86 15.48 -3.50
CA PHE A 169 15.23 14.13 -3.94
C PHE A 169 14.65 13.82 -5.33
N ILE A 170 13.36 14.09 -5.56
CA ILE A 170 12.70 13.89 -6.85
C ILE A 170 13.43 14.67 -7.97
N GLN A 171 13.74 15.94 -7.73
CA GLN A 171 14.45 16.79 -8.70
C GLN A 171 15.86 16.28 -9.06
N ILE A 172 16.53 15.64 -8.10
CA ILE A 172 17.86 15.07 -8.34
C ILE A 172 17.74 13.71 -9.05
N TYR A 173 16.74 12.92 -8.68
CA TYR A 173 16.57 11.56 -9.17
C TYR A 173 16.07 11.50 -10.63
N GLN A 174 15.26 12.46 -11.05
CA GLN A 174 14.69 12.54 -12.40
C GLN A 174 15.61 13.22 -13.44
N LYS A 175 16.86 13.55 -13.08
CA LYS A 175 17.88 14.05 -14.02
C LYS A 175 18.59 12.91 -14.73
#